data_61e6d96ebaf8c416931d1105c9ad9f72
#
_entry.id   61e6d96ebaf8c416931d1105c9ad9f72
#
_cell.length_a   1.000
_cell.length_b   1.000
_cell.length_c   1.000
_cell.angle_alpha   90.00
_cell.angle_beta   90.00
_cell.angle_gamma   90.00
#
_symmetry.space_group_name_H-M   'P 1'
#
loop_
_entity.id
_entity.type
_entity.pdbx_description
1 polymer ?
#
loop_
_entity_poly.entity_id
_entity_poly.type
_entity_poly.pdbx_seq_one_letter_code
_entity_poly.pdbx_strand_id
1 'polypeptide(L)' 'KKKEQASYDSQSKRPVIKCSICTGEQVAGFQDIHNGTFEDVMLIRGKEDLKVFRKKYGIPQDAEIPKIY' A
#
# COMPACT_ATOMS: atom_id res chain seq x y z
N LYS A 1 -19.17 16.14 6.11
CA LYS A 1 -18.94 15.35 6.16
C LYS A 1 -17.83 14.60 6.48
N LYS A 2 -17.77 13.69 7.08
CA LYS A 2 -16.74 13.07 7.46
C LYS A 2 -16.45 11.86 6.71
N LYS A 3 -15.28 11.49 6.48
CA LYS A 3 -14.93 10.37 5.79
C LYS A 3 -14.75 9.24 6.70
N GLU A 4 -15.30 8.14 6.34
CA GLU A 4 -15.20 7.01 7.14
C GLU A 4 -14.04 6.17 6.81
N GLN A 5 -13.55 6.15 5.61
CA GLN A 5 -12.42 5.33 5.31
C GLN A 5 -11.13 6.09 5.42
N ALA A 6 -10.05 5.38 5.72
CA ALA A 6 -8.74 5.98 5.80
C ALA A 6 -8.33 6.51 4.44
N SER A 7 -7.46 7.49 4.44
CA SER A 7 -7.02 8.07 3.17
C SER A 7 -5.54 8.36 3.28
N TYR A 8 -4.95 8.65 2.15
CA TYR A 8 -3.54 8.99 2.10
C TYR A 8 -3.35 10.14 1.11
N ASP A 9 -2.22 10.83 1.25
CA ASP A 9 -1.92 11.96 0.41
C ASP A 9 -1.31 11.45 -0.90
N SER A 10 -2.14 11.32 -1.92
CA SER A 10 -1.67 10.75 -3.18
C SER A 10 -0.69 11.65 -3.90
N GLN A 11 -0.55 12.90 -3.47
CA GLN A 11 0.41 13.80 -4.09
C GLN A 11 1.78 13.65 -3.48
N SER A 12 1.86 13.15 -2.26
CA SER A 12 3.13 12.98 -1.58
C SER A 12 3.51 11.52 -1.42
N LYS A 13 2.55 10.62 -1.45
CA LYS A 13 2.80 9.22 -1.21
C LYS A 13 2.07 8.39 -2.22
N ARG A 14 2.56 7.18 -2.41
CA ARG A 14 1.90 6.26 -3.31
C ARG A 14 1.90 4.88 -2.69
N PRO A 15 0.89 4.07 -2.98
CA PRO A 15 0.84 2.72 -2.44
C PRO A 15 1.87 1.84 -3.15
N VAL A 16 2.60 1.06 -2.37
CA VAL A 16 3.55 0.11 -2.92
C VAL A 16 3.51 -1.14 -2.05
N ILE A 17 4.01 -2.23 -2.60
CA ILE A 17 4.16 -3.46 -1.87
C ILE A 17 5.64 -3.77 -1.80
N LYS A 18 6.16 -3.82 -0.59
CA LYS A 18 7.56 -4.13 -0.39
C LYS A 18 7.70 -5.62 -0.20
N CYS A 19 8.50 -6.25 -1.02
CA CYS A 19 8.71 -7.69 -0.97
C CYS A 19 10.05 -7.99 -0.35
N SER A 20 10.06 -8.93 0.56
CA SER A 20 11.31 -9.37 1.17
C SER A 20 11.85 -10.55 0.38
N ILE A 21 13.05 -10.43 -0.12
CA ILE A 21 13.65 -11.49 -0.90
C ILE A 21 13.98 -12.69 -0.03
N CYS A 22 14.38 -12.43 1.19
CA CYS A 22 14.81 -13.51 2.08
C CYS A 22 13.65 -14.34 2.62
N THR A 23 12.58 -13.69 3.00
CA THR A 23 11.46 -14.39 3.62
C THR A 23 10.27 -14.58 2.71
N GLY A 24 10.21 -13.83 1.62
CA GLY A 24 9.07 -13.88 0.72
C GLY A 24 7.86 -13.12 1.23
N GLU A 25 8.02 -12.41 2.32
CA GLU A 25 6.91 -11.65 2.87
C GLU A 25 6.64 -10.41 2.03
N GLN A 26 5.38 -10.03 1.97
CA GLN A 26 4.98 -8.82 1.26
C GLN A 26 4.26 -7.91 2.23
N VAL A 27 4.63 -6.64 2.22
CA VAL A 27 4.05 -5.66 3.11
C VAL A 27 3.51 -4.52 2.27
N ALA A 28 2.23 -4.23 2.43
CA ALA A 28 1.62 -3.10 1.74
C ALA A 28 1.83 -1.84 2.55
N GLY A 29 2.12 -0.77 1.88
CA GLY A 29 2.32 0.50 2.57
C GLY A 29 2.39 1.62 1.57
N PHE A 30 2.93 2.73 2.03
CA PHE A 30 3.03 3.92 1.19
C PHE A 30 4.46 4.40 1.18
N GLN A 31 4.91 4.80 0.03
CA GLN A 31 6.25 5.33 -0.12
C GLN A 31 6.15 6.82 -0.41
N ASP A 32 6.95 7.59 0.32
CA ASP A 32 7.00 9.02 0.12
C ASP A 32 7.69 9.32 -1.20
N ILE A 33 7.02 10.06 -2.06
CA ILE A 33 7.54 10.33 -3.39
C ILE A 33 8.76 11.25 -3.32
N HIS A 34 8.80 12.10 -2.31
CA HIS A 34 9.86 13.10 -2.22
C HIS A 34 11.15 12.56 -1.60
N ASN A 35 11.04 11.77 -0.55
CA ASN A 35 12.26 11.30 0.11
C ASN A 35 12.44 9.78 0.06
N GLY A 36 11.47 9.07 -0.53
CA GLY A 36 11.63 7.63 -0.70
C GLY A 36 11.39 6.80 0.53
N THR A 37 10.95 7.40 1.62
CA THR A 37 10.70 6.67 2.84
C THR A 37 9.49 5.77 2.69
N PHE A 38 9.59 4.53 3.14
CA PHE A 38 8.49 3.60 3.09
C PHE A 38 7.86 3.46 4.46
N GLU A 39 6.54 3.50 4.48
CA GLU A 39 5.80 3.36 5.71
C GLU A 39 4.90 2.15 5.58
N ASP A 40 5.16 1.11 6.36
CA ASP A 40 4.37 -0.11 6.23
C ASP A 40 3.03 0.05 6.91
N VAL A 41 2.02 -0.57 6.31
CA VAL A 41 0.66 -0.49 6.79
C VAL A 41 0.16 -1.84 7.24
N MET A 42 0.29 -2.85 6.37
CA MET A 42 -0.21 -4.16 6.72
C MET A 42 0.54 -5.23 5.94
N LEU A 43 0.57 -6.41 6.53
CA LEU A 43 1.20 -7.55 5.90
C LEU A 43 0.24 -8.15 4.89
N ILE A 44 0.74 -8.48 3.71
CA ILE A 44 -0.06 -9.09 2.66
C ILE A 44 0.29 -10.56 2.58
N ARG A 45 -0.64 -11.42 2.91
CA ARG A 45 -0.43 -12.84 2.86
C ARG A 45 -1.14 -13.50 1.70
N GLY A 46 -2.03 -12.77 1.06
CA GLY A 46 -2.76 -13.33 -0.06
C GLY A 46 -3.54 -12.26 -0.74
N LYS A 47 -4.29 -12.65 -1.76
CA LYS A 47 -5.03 -11.68 -2.53
C LYS A 47 -6.07 -10.94 -1.71
N GLU A 48 -6.61 -11.60 -0.71
CA GLU A 48 -7.65 -10.97 0.07
C GLU A 48 -7.11 -9.84 0.93
N ASP A 49 -5.88 -9.99 1.40
CA ASP A 49 -5.28 -8.92 2.17
C ASP A 49 -5.05 -7.71 1.29
N LEU A 50 -4.67 -7.94 0.05
CA LEU A 50 -4.49 -6.83 -0.87
C LEU A 50 -5.82 -6.13 -1.14
N LYS A 51 -6.90 -6.89 -1.25
CA LYS A 51 -8.21 -6.27 -1.44
C LYS A 51 -8.60 -5.43 -0.24
N VAL A 52 -8.30 -5.90 0.94
CA VAL A 52 -8.59 -5.15 2.16
C VAL A 52 -7.81 -3.84 2.16
N PHE A 53 -6.54 -3.90 1.77
CA PHE A 53 -5.71 -2.71 1.71
C PHE A 53 -6.29 -1.69 0.74
N ARG A 54 -6.69 -2.14 -0.46
CA ARG A 54 -7.27 -1.25 -1.44
C ARG A 54 -8.56 -0.63 -0.93
N LYS A 55 -9.39 -1.46 -0.34
CA LYS A 55 -10.68 -0.99 0.14
C LYS A 55 -10.53 0.00 1.27
N LYS A 56 -9.56 -0.25 2.13
CA LYS A 56 -9.36 0.61 3.29
C LYS A 56 -8.96 2.02 2.86
N TYR A 57 -8.21 2.15 1.78
CA TYR A 57 -7.72 3.44 1.33
C TYR A 57 -8.36 3.92 0.05
N GLY A 58 -9.39 3.23 -0.40
CA GLY A 58 -10.10 3.68 -1.59
C GLY A 58 -9.31 3.57 -2.87
N ILE A 59 -8.38 2.63 -2.93
CA ILE A 59 -7.56 2.43 -4.12
C ILE A 59 -8.37 1.60 -5.11
N PRO A 60 -8.56 2.07 -6.35
CA PRO A 60 -9.33 1.32 -7.33
C PRO A 60 -8.67 -0.02 -7.63
N GLN A 61 -9.49 -1.00 -7.97
CA GLN A 61 -8.96 -2.32 -8.24
C GLN A 61 -8.15 -2.37 -9.52
N ASP A 62 -8.40 -1.48 -10.44
CA ASP A 62 -7.65 -1.45 -11.68
C ASP A 62 -6.39 -0.60 -11.56
N ALA A 63 -6.18 0.05 -10.44
CA ALA A 63 -4.95 0.81 -10.23
C ALA A 63 -3.84 -0.17 -9.87
N GLU A 64 -2.68 0.02 -10.46
CA GLU A 64 -1.55 -0.83 -10.17
C GLU A 64 -0.84 -0.40 -8.92
N ILE A 65 -0.45 -1.38 -8.12
CA ILE A 65 0.39 -1.10 -6.95
C ILE A 65 1.74 -1.74 -7.23
N PRO A 66 2.77 -0.94 -7.46
CA PRO A 66 4.08 -1.50 -7.80
C PRO A 66 4.69 -2.24 -6.63
N LYS A 67 5.51 -3.22 -6.96
CA LYS A 67 6.22 -3.98 -5.95
C LYS A 67 7.67 -3.53 -5.94
N ILE A 68 8.21 -3.40 -4.74
CA ILE A 68 9.61 -3.03 -4.59
C ILE A 68 10.29 -4.10 -3.75
N TYR A 69 11.59 -4.24 -3.94
CA TYR A 69 12.36 -5.29 -3.28
C TYR A 69 13.50 -4.73 -2.44
#